data_e92e7d45be463e52ca334d1c83390748
#
_entry.id   e92e7d45be463e52ca334d1c83390748
#
_cell.length_a   1.000
_cell.length_b   1.000
_cell.length_c   1.000
_cell.angle_alpha   90.00
_cell.angle_beta   90.00
_cell.angle_gamma   90.00
#
_symmetry.space_group_name_H-M   'P 1'
#
loop_
_entity.id
_entity.type
_entity.pdbx_description
1 polymer ?
#
loop_
_entity_poly.entity_id
_entity_poly.type
_entity_poly.pdbx_seq_one_letter_code
_entity_poly.pdbx_strand_id
1 'polypeptide(L)'
;MNISELSIRRPVLSSVFTIIILVFGFIGYMQLGVREFPSVDNPIITVHTSYTGANADVIESQITEPLEQQINGIAGIRSLTSRSQQGSSYITIEFELDVDLETAANDVRDKVSRAQRYLPKDCDPPTVTK
;
A
#
# COMPACT_ATOMS: atom_id res chain seq x y z
N MET A 1 37.20 -22.70 -34.53
CA MET A 1 37.55 -23.38 -33.25
C MET A 1 36.27 -23.52 -32.45
N ASN A 2 35.87 -24.74 -32.25
CA ASN A 2 34.65 -25.02 -31.48
C ASN A 2 35.00 -25.13 -29.98
N ILE A 3 34.15 -24.57 -29.14
CA ILE A 3 34.33 -24.57 -27.65
C ILE A 3 34.54 -25.99 -27.13
N SER A 4 33.84 -26.97 -27.73
CA SER A 4 33.97 -28.40 -27.40
C SER A 4 35.39 -28.93 -27.65
N GLU A 5 36.02 -28.55 -28.73
CA GLU A 5 37.38 -29.01 -29.11
C GLU A 5 38.44 -28.37 -28.18
N LEU A 6 38.22 -27.14 -27.79
CA LEU A 6 39.11 -26.44 -26.84
C LEU A 6 39.03 -27.06 -25.43
N SER A 7 37.82 -27.49 -25.01
CA SER A 7 37.58 -28.14 -23.72
C SER A 7 38.28 -29.52 -23.62
N ILE A 8 38.34 -30.27 -24.73
CA ILE A 8 38.98 -31.59 -24.75
C ILE A 8 40.51 -31.43 -24.71
N ARG A 9 41.05 -30.43 -25.40
CA ARG A 9 42.51 -30.23 -25.49
C ARG A 9 43.11 -29.59 -24.23
N ARG A 10 42.31 -28.88 -23.43
CA ARG A 10 42.77 -28.23 -22.21
C ARG A 10 41.80 -28.46 -21.05
N PRO A 11 41.90 -29.62 -20.40
CA PRO A 11 40.96 -30.00 -19.31
C PRO A 11 41.01 -29.04 -18.12
N VAL A 12 42.14 -28.40 -17.87
CA VAL A 12 42.28 -27.41 -16.80
C VAL A 12 41.41 -26.16 -17.07
N LEU A 13 41.38 -25.72 -18.31
CA LEU A 13 40.57 -24.55 -18.71
C LEU A 13 39.08 -24.83 -18.61
N SER A 14 38.65 -26.04 -18.95
CA SER A 14 37.28 -26.49 -18.80
C SER A 14 36.87 -26.56 -17.32
N SER A 15 37.73 -27.07 -16.45
CA SER A 15 37.49 -27.13 -15.00
C SER A 15 37.33 -25.74 -14.39
N VAL A 16 38.17 -24.80 -14.77
CA VAL A 16 38.11 -23.40 -14.31
C VAL A 16 36.81 -22.73 -14.73
N PHE A 17 36.37 -22.89 -15.98
CA PHE A 17 35.09 -22.36 -16.43
C PHE A 17 33.90 -22.96 -15.66
N THR A 18 33.92 -24.26 -15.42
CA THR A 18 32.87 -24.93 -14.64
C THR A 18 32.81 -24.39 -13.23
N ILE A 19 33.94 -24.20 -12.57
CA ILE A 19 33.99 -23.65 -11.20
C ILE A 19 33.46 -22.21 -11.18
N ILE A 20 33.85 -21.38 -12.16
CA ILE A 20 33.35 -19.99 -12.26
C ILE A 20 31.83 -19.97 -12.40
N ILE A 21 31.25 -20.78 -13.27
CA ILE A 21 29.81 -20.87 -13.48
C ILE A 21 29.10 -21.32 -12.20
N LEU A 22 29.62 -22.30 -11.49
CA LEU A 22 29.07 -22.77 -10.22
C LEU A 22 29.10 -21.69 -9.14
N VAL A 23 30.22 -20.96 -9.02
CA VAL A 23 30.36 -19.86 -8.06
C VAL A 23 29.38 -18.73 -8.36
N PHE A 24 29.29 -18.31 -9.62
CA PHE A 24 28.31 -17.28 -10.03
C PHE A 24 26.87 -17.73 -9.83
N GLY A 25 26.56 -18.98 -10.14
CA GLY A 25 25.24 -19.57 -9.90
C GLY A 25 24.89 -19.61 -8.40
N PHE A 26 25.83 -19.98 -7.56
CA PHE A 26 25.64 -20.01 -6.11
C PHE A 26 25.44 -18.61 -5.51
N ILE A 27 26.25 -17.62 -5.91
CA ILE A 27 26.11 -16.23 -5.49
C ILE A 27 24.78 -15.66 -5.97
N GLY A 28 24.39 -15.89 -7.22
CA GLY A 28 23.12 -15.48 -7.78
C GLY A 28 21.93 -16.09 -7.01
N TYR A 29 22.02 -17.34 -6.66
CA TYR A 29 21.00 -18.02 -5.86
C TYR A 29 20.84 -17.40 -4.46
N MET A 30 21.95 -17.07 -3.78
CA MET A 30 21.90 -16.42 -2.47
C MET A 30 21.34 -15.00 -2.52
N GLN A 31 21.47 -14.30 -3.64
CA GLN A 31 20.92 -12.95 -3.82
C GLN A 31 19.49 -12.94 -4.37
N LEU A 32 18.97 -14.07 -4.81
CA LEU A 32 17.57 -14.20 -5.17
C LEU A 32 16.76 -14.17 -3.88
N GLY A 33 16.21 -13.03 -3.57
CA GLY A 33 15.20 -12.88 -2.51
C GLY A 33 13.93 -13.62 -2.93
N VAL A 34 13.84 -14.90 -2.60
CA VAL A 34 12.59 -15.65 -2.76
C VAL A 34 11.61 -15.09 -1.73
N ARG A 35 10.63 -14.34 -2.20
CA ARG A 35 9.46 -14.04 -1.39
C ARG A 35 8.65 -15.32 -1.27
N GLU A 36 8.75 -15.99 -0.13
CA GLU A 36 8.04 -17.25 0.16
C GLU A 36 6.51 -17.07 0.17
N PHE A 37 6.05 -15.82 0.34
CA PHE A 37 4.62 -15.53 0.36
C PHE A 37 4.31 -14.40 -0.63
N PRO A 38 3.24 -14.52 -1.43
CA PRO A 38 2.70 -13.36 -2.11
C PRO A 38 2.42 -12.28 -1.07
N SER A 39 2.81 -11.05 -1.33
CA SER A 39 2.41 -9.91 -0.49
C SER A 39 0.88 -9.87 -0.53
N VAL A 40 0.26 -10.36 0.53
CA VAL A 40 -1.18 -10.17 0.71
C VAL A 40 -1.32 -8.73 1.17
N ASP A 41 -1.63 -7.85 0.25
CA ASP A 41 -1.90 -6.46 0.57
C ASP A 41 -3.21 -6.41 1.34
N ASN A 42 -3.18 -5.81 2.52
CA ASN A 42 -4.40 -5.58 3.29
C ASN A 42 -5.36 -4.70 2.49
N PRO A 43 -6.66 -4.93 2.60
CA PRO A 43 -7.63 -4.03 1.98
C PRO A 43 -7.48 -2.61 2.54
N ILE A 44 -7.19 -1.65 1.69
CA ILE A 44 -6.98 -0.24 2.05
C ILE A 44 -8.03 0.61 1.36
N ILE A 45 -8.66 1.49 2.12
CA ILE A 45 -9.60 2.48 1.61
C ILE A 45 -9.12 3.86 2.04
N THR A 46 -9.08 4.79 1.10
CA THR A 46 -8.67 6.18 1.35
C THR A 46 -9.86 7.12 1.19
N VAL A 47 -10.08 7.96 2.17
CA VAL A 47 -11.06 9.06 2.13
C VAL A 47 -10.31 10.37 1.96
N HIS A 48 -10.59 11.09 0.91
CA HIS A 48 -10.02 12.39 0.61
C HIS A 48 -11.10 13.46 0.66
N THR A 49 -10.81 14.55 1.36
CA THR A 49 -11.70 15.72 1.43
C THR A 49 -10.88 16.98 1.18
N SER A 50 -11.39 17.88 0.34
CA SER A 50 -10.78 19.15 0.03
C SER A 50 -11.58 20.29 0.66
N TYR A 51 -10.87 21.24 1.27
CA TYR A 51 -11.44 22.47 1.81
C TYR A 51 -10.49 23.63 1.53
N THR A 52 -10.68 24.27 0.40
CA THR A 52 -9.80 25.32 -0.09
C THR A 52 -9.77 26.52 0.86
N GLY A 53 -8.58 26.97 1.22
CA GLY A 53 -8.36 28.14 2.05
C GLY A 53 -8.28 27.87 3.56
N ALA A 54 -8.58 26.64 4.02
CA ALA A 54 -8.44 26.28 5.41
C ALA A 54 -6.98 25.89 5.74
N ASN A 55 -6.51 26.26 6.91
CA ASN A 55 -5.22 25.79 7.42
C ASN A 55 -5.33 24.35 7.98
N ALA A 56 -4.19 23.70 8.26
CA ALA A 56 -4.16 22.31 8.72
C ALA A 56 -4.93 22.09 10.02
N ASP A 57 -4.89 23.01 10.97
CA ASP A 57 -5.58 22.91 12.27
C ASP A 57 -7.10 22.96 12.11
N VAL A 58 -7.60 23.78 11.21
CA VAL A 58 -9.03 23.85 10.86
C VAL A 58 -9.47 22.58 10.13
N ILE A 59 -8.67 22.09 9.21
CA ILE A 59 -8.92 20.81 8.53
C ILE A 59 -9.01 19.67 9.54
N GLU A 60 -8.09 19.60 10.48
CA GLU A 60 -8.09 18.57 11.52
C GLU A 60 -9.36 18.61 12.36
N SER A 61 -9.67 19.76 12.95
CA SER A 61 -10.78 19.90 13.89
C SER A 61 -12.16 19.85 13.25
N GLN A 62 -12.32 20.35 12.03
CA GLN A 62 -13.63 20.48 11.37
C GLN A 62 -13.93 19.38 10.34
N ILE A 63 -12.91 18.69 9.83
CA ILE A 63 -13.06 17.68 8.78
C ILE A 63 -12.54 16.32 9.23
N THR A 64 -11.26 16.24 9.60
CA THR A 64 -10.60 14.96 9.89
C THR A 64 -11.21 14.29 11.13
N GLU A 65 -11.32 15.01 12.23
CA GLU A 65 -11.83 14.47 13.49
C GLU A 65 -13.29 14.00 13.41
N PRO A 66 -14.24 14.76 12.84
CA PRO A 66 -15.61 14.27 12.65
C PRO A 66 -15.71 13.04 11.73
N LEU A 67 -14.89 12.98 10.68
CA LEU A 67 -14.82 11.82 9.79
C LEU A 67 -14.26 10.59 10.51
N GLU A 68 -13.16 10.74 11.25
CA GLU A 68 -12.57 9.67 12.04
C GLU A 68 -13.55 9.07 13.05
N GLN A 69 -14.28 9.92 13.78
CA GLN A 69 -15.26 9.47 14.77
C GLN A 69 -16.35 8.61 14.15
N GLN A 70 -16.81 8.94 12.95
CA GLN A 70 -17.82 8.15 12.24
C GLN A 70 -17.23 6.85 11.65
N ILE A 71 -16.04 6.92 11.09
CA ILE A 71 -15.36 5.78 10.47
C ILE A 71 -14.91 4.76 11.53
N ASN A 72 -14.45 5.23 12.68
CA ASN A 72 -13.96 4.36 13.75
C ASN A 72 -15.01 3.39 14.31
N GLY A 73 -16.27 3.63 14.03
CA GLY A 73 -17.37 2.71 14.37
C GLY A 73 -17.58 1.54 13.39
N ILE A 74 -16.74 1.39 12.36
CA ILE A 74 -16.84 0.29 11.39
C ILE A 74 -16.08 -0.92 11.95
N ALA A 75 -16.70 -2.10 11.84
CA ALA A 75 -16.06 -3.36 12.25
C ALA A 75 -14.99 -3.79 11.23
N GLY A 76 -13.94 -4.45 11.71
CA GLY A 76 -12.89 -5.01 10.88
C GLY A 76 -11.77 -4.03 10.50
N ILE A 77 -11.73 -2.84 11.08
CA ILE A 77 -10.62 -1.91 10.91
C ILE A 77 -9.41 -2.40 11.71
N ARG A 78 -8.29 -2.56 11.03
CA ARG A 78 -6.99 -2.88 11.62
C ARG A 78 -6.25 -1.64 12.06
N SER A 79 -6.18 -0.64 11.19
CA SER A 79 -5.57 0.66 11.49
C SER A 79 -6.28 1.79 10.76
N LEU A 80 -6.27 2.97 11.37
CA LEU A 80 -6.78 4.20 10.81
C LEU A 80 -5.70 5.26 10.95
N THR A 81 -5.26 5.81 9.82
CA THR A 81 -4.24 6.86 9.77
C THR A 81 -4.81 8.06 9.04
N SER A 82 -4.71 9.22 9.65
CA SER A 82 -5.16 10.48 9.05
C SER A 82 -4.00 11.46 8.87
N ARG A 83 -4.15 12.30 7.88
CA ARG A 83 -3.22 13.38 7.58
C ARG A 83 -4.00 14.62 7.21
N SER A 84 -3.86 15.66 8.01
CA SER A 84 -4.44 16.98 7.78
C SER A 84 -3.36 17.90 7.19
N GLN A 85 -3.67 18.51 6.06
CA GLN A 85 -2.80 19.47 5.38
C GLN A 85 -3.57 20.73 5.07
N GLN A 86 -2.88 21.78 4.68
CA GLN A 86 -3.54 23.01 4.23
C GLN A 86 -4.45 22.70 3.02
N GLY A 87 -5.73 22.91 3.20
CA GLY A 87 -6.74 22.72 2.15
C GLY A 87 -7.18 21.28 1.88
N SER A 88 -6.63 20.26 2.58
CA SER A 88 -7.02 18.89 2.32
C SER A 88 -6.85 17.95 3.53
N SER A 89 -7.70 16.94 3.60
CA SER A 89 -7.65 15.84 4.55
C SER A 89 -7.57 14.51 3.83
N TYR A 90 -6.73 13.62 4.32
CA TYR A 90 -6.57 12.24 3.86
C TYR A 90 -6.75 11.31 5.05
N ILE A 91 -7.65 10.35 4.94
CA ILE A 91 -7.85 9.31 5.94
C ILE A 91 -7.65 7.98 5.24
N THR A 92 -6.64 7.24 5.68
CA THR A 92 -6.33 5.90 5.17
C THR A 92 -6.80 4.87 6.18
N ILE A 93 -7.65 3.96 5.75
CA ILE A 93 -8.27 2.92 6.56
C ILE A 93 -7.75 1.58 6.06
N GLU A 94 -7.06 0.87 6.90
CA GLU A 94 -6.58 -0.48 6.65
C GLU A 94 -7.50 -1.48 7.37
N PHE A 95 -8.04 -2.43 6.62
CA PHE A 95 -8.93 -3.47 7.14
C PHE A 95 -8.17 -4.78 7.38
N GLU A 96 -8.78 -5.67 8.17
CA GLU A 96 -8.29 -7.03 8.34
C GLU A 96 -8.39 -7.81 7.01
N LEU A 97 -7.54 -8.82 6.86
CA LEU A 97 -7.41 -9.60 5.61
C LEU A 97 -8.66 -10.40 5.24
N ASP A 98 -9.50 -10.71 6.19
CA ASP A 98 -10.74 -11.46 6.03
C ASP A 98 -11.95 -10.59 5.65
N VAL A 99 -11.77 -9.26 5.65
CA VAL A 99 -12.83 -8.30 5.31
C VAL A 99 -12.94 -8.15 3.79
N ASP A 100 -14.16 -8.27 3.28
CA ASP A 100 -14.44 -8.01 1.87
C ASP A 100 -14.33 -6.51 1.56
N LEU A 101 -13.45 -6.17 0.61
CA LEU A 101 -13.16 -4.78 0.24
C LEU A 101 -14.39 -4.02 -0.25
N GLU A 102 -15.28 -4.66 -0.99
CA GLU A 102 -16.51 -4.04 -1.50
C GLU A 102 -17.47 -3.67 -0.35
N THR A 103 -17.67 -4.60 0.56
CA THR A 103 -18.51 -4.37 1.76
C THR A 103 -17.91 -3.26 2.61
N ALA A 104 -16.60 -3.31 2.86
CA ALA A 104 -15.90 -2.27 3.62
C ALA A 104 -16.02 -0.89 2.95
N ALA A 105 -15.86 -0.82 1.62
CA ALA A 105 -16.00 0.43 0.88
C ALA A 105 -17.41 1.02 0.98
N ASN A 106 -18.45 0.18 0.95
CA ASN A 106 -19.83 0.62 1.11
C ASN A 106 -20.09 1.13 2.52
N ASP A 107 -19.59 0.43 3.54
CA ASP A 107 -19.71 0.86 4.94
C ASP A 107 -19.01 2.21 5.17
N VAL A 108 -17.81 2.39 4.62
CA VAL A 108 -17.09 3.67 4.67
C VAL A 108 -17.89 4.78 3.98
N ARG A 109 -18.44 4.54 2.79
CA ARG A 109 -19.26 5.53 2.07
C ARG A 109 -20.50 5.93 2.87
N ASP A 110 -21.17 4.98 3.50
CA ASP A 110 -22.35 5.25 4.33
C ASP A 110 -21.99 6.09 5.55
N LYS A 111 -20.89 5.77 6.23
CA LYS A 111 -20.42 6.54 7.38
C LYS A 111 -19.96 7.93 6.99
N VAL A 112 -19.22 8.06 5.89
CA VAL A 112 -18.77 9.34 5.34
C VAL A 112 -19.97 10.21 4.93
N SER A 113 -20.98 9.64 4.30
CA SER A 113 -22.22 10.35 3.95
C SER A 113 -22.97 10.89 5.16
N ARG A 114 -22.97 10.14 6.26
CA ARG A 114 -23.54 10.62 7.54
C ARG A 114 -22.70 11.75 8.14
N ALA A 115 -21.37 11.60 8.11
CA ALA A 115 -20.44 12.61 8.59
C ALA A 115 -20.54 13.92 7.80
N GLN A 116 -20.85 13.87 6.51
CA GLN A 116 -20.98 15.04 5.66
C GLN A 116 -21.96 16.08 6.19
N ARG A 117 -22.95 15.69 6.96
CA ARG A 117 -23.91 16.60 7.61
C ARG A 117 -23.28 17.49 8.69
N TYR A 118 -22.16 17.05 9.23
CA TYR A 118 -21.41 17.76 10.28
C TYR A 118 -20.24 18.57 9.70
N LEU A 119 -19.92 18.37 8.42
CA LEU A 119 -18.84 19.09 7.76
C LEU A 119 -19.28 20.52 7.37
N PRO A 120 -18.34 21.45 7.27
CA PRO A 120 -18.60 22.79 6.73
C PRO A 120 -19.23 22.72 5.34
N LYS A 121 -20.17 23.61 5.05
CA LYS A 121 -20.87 23.64 3.74
C LYS A 121 -19.95 24.02 2.56
N ASP A 122 -18.84 24.65 2.87
CA ASP A 122 -17.87 25.13 1.88
C ASP A 122 -16.79 24.09 1.56
N CYS A 123 -16.81 22.93 2.21
CA CYS A 123 -15.90 21.84 1.86
C CYS A 123 -16.47 20.98 0.73
N ASP A 124 -15.58 20.46 -0.11
CA ASP A 124 -15.95 19.52 -1.14
C ASP A 124 -16.42 18.19 -0.52
N PRO A 125 -17.36 17.48 -1.16
CA PRO A 125 -17.79 16.18 -0.70
C PRO A 125 -16.62 15.20 -0.56
N PRO A 126 -16.54 14.43 0.54
CA PRO A 126 -15.50 13.43 0.70
C PRO A 126 -15.55 12.38 -0.41
N THR A 127 -14.39 12.07 -0.98
CA THR A 127 -14.23 11.03 -2.01
C THR A 127 -13.63 9.78 -1.39
N VAL A 128 -14.27 8.63 -1.62
CA VAL A 128 -13.82 7.32 -1.13
C VAL A 128 -13.18 6.54 -2.28
N THR A 129 -11.91 6.17 -2.12
CA THR A 129 -11.12 5.43 -3.12
C THR A 129 -10.60 4.13 -2.49
N LYS A 130 -10.57 3.05 -3.30
CA LYS A 130 -10.01 1.73 -2.94
C LYS A 130 -8.60 1.60 -3.50
#